data_185727abf66ca1e99e9581e2465e2997
#
_entry.id   185727abf66ca1e99e9581e2465e2997
#
_cell.length_a   1.000
_cell.length_b   1.000
_cell.length_c   1.000
_cell.angle_alpha   90.00
_cell.angle_beta   90.00
_cell.angle_gamma   90.00
#
_symmetry.space_group_name_H-M   'P 1'
#
loop_
_entity.id
_entity.type
_entity.pdbx_description
1 polymer ?
#
loop_
_entity_poly.entity_id
_entity_poly.type
_entity_poly.pdbx_seq_one_letter_code
_entity_poly.pdbx_strand_id
1 'polypeptide(L)'
;MLAIVAAGAMTMGLAMPTSVFAADEGTTTKVTEAYISKTFNTEVGKDEAFSFTATQVAGSTANVTIPNITFADTETGSKTKRVKVTFPEEWPDAGKYEYTVKETGAAPAITDGEHQKMIMSQAEYTMDVYVSNVGNKLEISNIIVNKTKDDEGNTAQDTTGKV
;
A
#
# COMPACT_ATOMS: atom_id res chain seq x y z
N MET A 1 35.19 3.32 8.92
CA MET A 1 34.16 4.10 8.24
C MET A 1 32.89 3.29 8.18
N LEU A 2 31.84 3.82 8.75
CA LEU A 2 30.55 3.13 8.79
C LEU A 2 29.74 3.50 7.55
N ALA A 3 29.42 2.51 6.73
CA ALA A 3 28.49 2.73 5.63
C ALA A 3 27.07 2.84 6.20
N ILE A 4 26.38 3.94 5.90
CA ILE A 4 25.00 4.11 6.31
C ILE A 4 24.11 3.42 5.28
N VAL A 5 23.41 2.38 5.71
CA VAL A 5 22.44 1.68 4.89
C VAL A 5 21.06 2.08 5.40
N ALA A 6 20.28 2.66 4.51
CA ALA A 6 18.86 2.93 4.77
C ALA A 6 18.05 1.87 4.05
N ALA A 7 17.34 1.05 4.81
CA ALA A 7 16.52 -0.02 4.28
C ALA A 7 15.04 0.23 4.58
N GLY A 8 14.19 -0.14 3.66
CA GLY A 8 12.76 0.03 3.83
C GLY A 8 11.96 -1.17 3.36
N ALA A 9 10.91 -1.47 4.08
CA ALA A 9 9.93 -2.47 3.71
C ALA A 9 8.58 -1.80 3.45
N MET A 10 7.86 -2.31 2.47
CA MET A 10 6.51 -1.88 2.15
C MET A 10 5.55 -3.03 2.38
N THR A 11 4.46 -2.76 3.05
CA THR A 11 3.35 -3.69 3.16
C THR A 11 2.04 -3.01 2.78
N MET A 12 1.12 -3.78 2.27
CA MET A 12 -0.22 -3.31 1.99
C MET A 12 -1.23 -4.08 2.83
N GLY A 13 -2.17 -3.39 3.41
CA GLY A 13 -3.17 -4.00 4.27
C GLY A 13 -4.57 -3.51 3.97
N LEU A 14 -5.52 -4.25 4.50
CA LEU A 14 -6.94 -3.94 4.43
C LEU A 14 -7.42 -3.51 5.81
N ALA A 15 -8.12 -2.38 5.85
CA ALA A 15 -8.77 -1.96 7.09
C ALA A 15 -10.10 -2.69 7.22
N MET A 16 -10.20 -3.50 8.25
CA MET A 16 -11.46 -4.11 8.66
C MET A 16 -12.20 -3.17 9.60
N PRO A 17 -13.52 -3.05 9.47
CA PRO A 17 -14.28 -2.30 10.47
C PRO A 17 -14.10 -2.95 11.84
N THR A 18 -13.80 -2.13 12.84
CA THR A 18 -13.43 -2.57 14.18
C THR A 18 -14.58 -3.10 15.03
N SER A 19 -15.79 -3.08 14.52
CA SER A 19 -16.94 -3.62 15.23
C SER A 19 -17.38 -4.94 14.62
N VAL A 20 -16.66 -6.01 14.95
CA VAL A 20 -17.18 -7.35 14.72
C VAL A 20 -17.93 -7.76 15.99
N PHE A 21 -19.16 -7.36 16.09
CA PHE A 21 -20.06 -8.10 16.94
C PHE A 21 -20.49 -9.34 16.14
N ALA A 22 -19.93 -10.48 16.54
CA ALA A 22 -20.40 -11.77 16.10
C ALA A 22 -21.83 -11.98 16.58
N ALA A 23 -22.79 -11.37 15.97
CA ALA A 23 -24.15 -11.57 16.40
C ALA A 23 -25.07 -11.56 15.26
N ASP A 24 -24.94 -11.79 14.14
CA ASP A 24 -25.99 -12.19 13.20
C ASP A 24 -25.39 -13.01 12.04
N GLU A 25 -25.86 -14.18 11.93
CA GLU A 25 -25.70 -15.03 10.76
C GLU A 25 -26.07 -14.22 9.51
N GLY A 26 -25.08 -13.80 8.71
CA GLY A 26 -25.29 -13.14 7.44
C GLY A 26 -24.69 -11.75 7.26
N THR A 27 -24.04 -11.14 8.26
CA THR A 27 -23.28 -9.92 8.06
C THR A 27 -21.88 -10.26 7.53
N THR A 28 -21.74 -10.26 6.22
CA THR A 28 -20.43 -10.21 5.57
C THR A 28 -19.77 -8.89 5.91
N THR A 29 -18.66 -8.95 6.63
CA THR A 29 -17.84 -7.77 6.89
C THR A 29 -17.30 -7.24 5.57
N LYS A 30 -17.77 -6.05 5.15
CA LYS A 30 -17.29 -5.39 3.94
C LYS A 30 -15.93 -4.77 4.20
N VAL A 31 -14.95 -5.10 3.38
CA VAL A 31 -13.66 -4.41 3.35
C VAL A 31 -13.77 -3.27 2.35
N THR A 32 -13.74 -2.04 2.84
CA THR A 32 -13.93 -0.84 2.02
C THR A 32 -12.73 0.10 2.01
N GLU A 33 -11.70 -0.23 2.77
CA GLU A 33 -10.50 0.59 2.91
C GLU A 33 -9.24 -0.26 2.76
N ALA A 34 -8.23 0.33 2.16
CA ALA A 34 -6.89 -0.25 2.05
C ALA A 34 -5.85 0.78 2.47
N TYR A 35 -4.70 0.33 2.94
CA TYR A 35 -3.61 1.21 3.33
C TYR A 35 -2.25 0.61 2.96
N ILE A 36 -1.28 1.50 2.84
CA ILE A 36 0.14 1.15 2.66
C ILE A 36 0.86 1.43 3.96
N SER A 37 1.64 0.46 4.43
CA SER A 37 2.58 0.66 5.53
C SER A 37 3.99 0.68 4.98
N LYS A 38 4.77 1.66 5.39
CA LYS A 38 6.19 1.77 5.06
C LYS A 38 7.01 1.71 6.33
N THR A 39 7.94 0.78 6.38
CA THR A 39 8.98 0.72 7.40
C THR A 39 10.26 1.28 6.82
N PHE A 40 10.80 2.28 7.45
CA PHE A 40 12.08 2.90 7.08
C PHE A 40 13.06 2.73 8.23
N ASN A 41 14.19 2.11 7.94
CA ASN A 41 15.24 1.87 8.91
C ASN A 41 16.49 2.64 8.48
N THR A 42 16.92 3.58 9.31
CA THR A 42 18.12 4.38 9.05
C THR A 42 18.86 4.66 10.35
N GLU A 43 20.17 4.58 10.30
CA GLU A 43 21.03 4.96 11.46
C GLU A 43 21.15 6.47 11.60
N VAL A 44 21.05 7.19 10.50
CA VAL A 44 21.06 8.64 10.47
C VAL A 44 19.75 9.16 9.90
N GLY A 45 19.06 9.96 10.68
CA GLY A 45 17.78 10.55 10.26
C GLY A 45 17.94 11.47 9.07
N LYS A 46 16.99 11.40 8.16
CA LYS A 46 16.88 12.28 7.00
C LYS A 46 15.41 12.53 6.69
N ASP A 47 15.13 13.72 6.20
CA ASP A 47 13.82 13.99 5.63
C ASP A 47 13.67 13.17 4.34
N GLU A 48 12.67 12.31 4.31
CA GLU A 48 12.45 11.40 3.19
C GLU A 48 10.95 11.24 2.91
N ALA A 49 10.57 11.35 1.65
CA ALA A 49 9.20 11.13 1.21
C ALA A 49 9.17 9.95 0.23
N PHE A 50 8.44 8.90 0.59
CA PHE A 50 8.27 7.74 -0.26
C PHE A 50 6.99 7.86 -1.07
N SER A 51 7.10 7.62 -2.37
CA SER A 51 6.00 7.70 -3.33
C SER A 51 5.55 6.31 -3.74
N PHE A 52 4.24 6.18 -3.96
CA PHE A 52 3.62 4.92 -4.34
C PHE A 52 2.67 5.14 -5.51
N THR A 53 2.52 4.14 -6.36
CA THR A 53 1.55 4.18 -7.46
C THR A 53 0.59 3.01 -7.39
N ALA A 54 -0.64 3.26 -7.78
CA ALA A 54 -1.64 2.24 -8.09
C ALA A 54 -1.97 2.38 -9.57
N THR A 55 -1.46 1.47 -10.38
CA THR A 55 -1.67 1.49 -11.83
C THR A 55 -2.78 0.52 -12.18
N GLN A 56 -3.84 1.04 -12.79
CA GLN A 56 -4.98 0.21 -13.19
C GLN A 56 -4.62 -0.69 -14.36
N VAL A 57 -4.93 -1.97 -14.24
CA VAL A 57 -4.66 -3.00 -15.27
C VAL A 57 -5.93 -3.62 -15.84
N ALA A 58 -7.07 -3.49 -15.15
CA ALA A 58 -8.35 -3.99 -15.65
C ALA A 58 -9.52 -3.25 -15.00
N GLY A 59 -10.64 -3.20 -15.70
CA GLY A 59 -11.87 -2.51 -15.28
C GLY A 59 -12.08 -1.19 -16.03
N SER A 60 -13.23 -0.54 -15.78
CA SER A 60 -13.49 0.80 -16.32
C SER A 60 -12.54 1.81 -15.66
N THR A 61 -12.20 2.89 -16.37
CA THR A 61 -11.23 3.86 -15.88
C THR A 61 -11.66 4.48 -14.55
N ALA A 62 -10.90 4.21 -13.51
CA ALA A 62 -11.11 4.75 -12.17
C ALA A 62 -9.76 4.94 -11.48
N ASN A 63 -9.40 6.19 -11.23
CA ASN A 63 -8.09 6.53 -10.69
C ASN A 63 -8.03 6.33 -9.18
N VAL A 64 -7.01 5.61 -8.76
CA VAL A 64 -6.67 5.41 -7.35
C VAL A 64 -5.35 6.13 -7.08
N THR A 65 -5.28 6.85 -5.98
CA THR A 65 -4.08 7.58 -5.57
C THR A 65 -3.64 7.14 -4.18
N ILE A 66 -2.34 7.25 -3.93
CA ILE A 66 -1.75 6.89 -2.65
C ILE A 66 -0.91 8.08 -2.20
N PRO A 67 -1.23 8.68 -1.03
CA PRO A 67 -0.41 9.76 -0.47
C PRO A 67 1.02 9.30 -0.18
N ASN A 68 1.97 10.22 -0.25
CA ASN A 68 3.34 9.94 0.15
C ASN A 68 3.43 9.63 1.64
N ILE A 69 4.38 8.78 2.02
CA ILE A 69 4.73 8.56 3.42
C ILE A 69 6.05 9.29 3.68
N THR A 70 6.06 10.18 4.65
CA THR A 70 7.22 11.02 4.98
C THR A 70 7.80 10.67 6.33
N PHE A 71 9.13 10.69 6.40
CA PHE A 71 9.89 10.55 7.64
C PHE A 71 10.73 11.80 7.85
N ALA A 72 10.85 12.23 9.10
CA ALA A 72 11.63 13.40 9.46
C ALA A 72 13.08 13.02 9.79
N ASP A 73 13.99 13.98 9.72
CA ASP A 73 15.41 13.81 10.04
C ASP A 73 15.65 13.43 11.51
N THR A 74 14.67 13.65 12.37
CA THR A 74 14.70 13.27 13.79
C THR A 74 14.33 11.79 14.03
N GLU A 75 13.82 11.11 13.00
CA GLU A 75 13.37 9.74 13.11
C GLU A 75 14.48 8.76 12.69
N THR A 76 15.12 8.16 13.67
CA THR A 76 16.20 7.18 13.48
C THR A 76 15.76 5.79 13.94
N GLY A 77 16.51 4.77 13.53
CA GLY A 77 16.17 3.38 13.78
C GLY A 77 15.06 2.92 12.83
N SER A 78 14.31 1.93 13.24
CA SER A 78 13.20 1.39 12.45
C SER A 78 11.90 2.09 12.81
N LYS A 79 11.33 2.80 11.86
CA LYS A 79 10.04 3.50 12.01
C LYS A 79 9.05 3.03 10.98
N THR A 80 7.82 2.82 11.39
CA THR A 80 6.72 2.39 10.50
C THR A 80 5.61 3.43 10.51
N LYS A 81 5.22 3.85 9.32
CA LYS A 81 4.08 4.74 9.10
C LYS A 81 3.17 4.16 8.03
N ARG A 82 1.90 4.55 8.05
CA ARG A 82 0.95 4.11 7.05
C ARG A 82 0.07 5.24 6.56
N VAL A 83 -0.40 5.11 5.33
CA VAL A 83 -1.38 6.01 4.71
C VAL A 83 -2.51 5.20 4.10
N LYS A 84 -3.67 5.80 4.05
CA LYS A 84 -4.84 5.21 3.42
C LYS A 84 -4.78 5.42 1.91
N VAL A 85 -5.12 4.39 1.15
CA VAL A 85 -5.31 4.47 -0.29
C VAL A 85 -6.54 5.33 -0.57
N THR A 86 -6.43 6.29 -1.49
CA THR A 86 -7.53 7.17 -1.87
C THR A 86 -8.24 6.64 -3.11
N PHE A 87 -9.48 6.26 -2.94
CA PHE A 87 -10.36 5.80 -4.01
C PHE A 87 -11.15 6.96 -4.60
N PRO A 88 -11.63 6.84 -5.86
CA PRO A 88 -12.49 7.86 -6.43
C PRO A 88 -13.80 8.00 -5.64
N GLU A 89 -14.34 9.21 -5.59
CA GLU A 89 -15.62 9.49 -4.91
C GLU A 89 -16.78 8.83 -5.64
N GLU A 90 -16.66 8.71 -6.95
CA GLU A 90 -17.66 8.09 -7.80
C GLU A 90 -17.02 7.03 -8.69
N TRP A 91 -17.66 5.89 -8.80
CA TRP A 91 -17.24 4.81 -9.68
C TRP A 91 -18.04 4.84 -10.98
N PRO A 92 -17.42 4.57 -12.14
CA PRO A 92 -18.15 4.60 -13.41
C PRO A 92 -19.17 3.47 -13.54
N ASP A 93 -18.84 2.27 -13.07
CA ASP A 93 -19.68 1.10 -13.18
C ASP A 93 -19.50 0.17 -11.99
N ALA A 94 -20.46 -0.72 -11.76
CA ALA A 94 -20.27 -1.88 -10.89
C ALA A 94 -19.34 -2.88 -11.58
N GLY A 95 -18.51 -3.56 -10.82
CA GLY A 95 -17.61 -4.58 -11.33
C GLY A 95 -16.30 -4.65 -10.57
N LYS A 96 -15.34 -5.34 -11.18
CA LYS A 96 -13.99 -5.52 -10.63
C LYS A 96 -13.02 -4.53 -11.25
N TYR A 97 -12.27 -3.86 -10.41
CA TYR A 97 -11.18 -2.95 -10.79
C TYR A 97 -9.88 -3.52 -10.25
N GLU A 98 -8.91 -3.71 -11.11
CA GLU A 98 -7.62 -4.30 -10.74
C GLU A 98 -6.49 -3.29 -10.87
N TYR A 99 -5.66 -3.19 -9.84
CA TYR A 99 -4.52 -2.27 -9.77
C TYR A 99 -3.26 -3.00 -9.36
N THR A 100 -2.13 -2.57 -9.95
CA THR A 100 -0.79 -2.94 -9.48
C THR A 100 -0.29 -1.82 -8.58
N VAL A 101 0.10 -2.16 -7.36
CA VAL A 101 0.56 -1.21 -6.34
C VAL A 101 2.03 -1.46 -6.02
N LYS A 102 2.83 -0.41 -6.09
CA LYS A 102 4.28 -0.48 -5.81
C LYS A 102 4.83 0.86 -5.35
N GLU A 103 5.97 0.80 -4.66
CA GLU A 103 6.78 1.98 -4.34
C GLU A 103 7.52 2.43 -5.61
N THR A 104 7.49 3.74 -5.89
CA THR A 104 8.04 4.28 -7.14
C THR A 104 9.17 5.26 -6.96
N GLY A 105 9.37 5.76 -5.75
CA GLY A 105 10.45 6.71 -5.52
C GLY A 105 10.62 7.11 -4.07
N ALA A 106 11.73 7.77 -3.80
CA ALA A 106 12.03 8.45 -2.55
C ALA A 106 12.63 9.82 -2.88
N ALA A 107 12.23 10.84 -2.13
CA ALA A 107 12.73 12.20 -2.33
C ALA A 107 12.90 12.93 -0.98
N PRO A 108 13.98 13.66 -0.76
CA PRO A 108 15.14 13.77 -1.64
C PRO A 108 15.89 12.45 -1.77
N ALA A 109 16.25 12.07 -2.98
CA ALA A 109 16.96 10.83 -3.20
C ALA A 109 18.30 10.83 -2.43
N ILE A 110 18.51 9.78 -1.65
CA ILE A 110 19.83 9.54 -1.07
C ILE A 110 20.74 9.12 -2.23
N THR A 111 21.66 9.98 -2.57
CA THR A 111 22.65 9.64 -3.60
C THR A 111 23.59 8.59 -3.03
N ASP A 112 23.77 7.52 -3.76
CA ASP A 112 24.77 6.51 -3.44
C ASP A 112 26.13 7.19 -3.38
N GLY A 113 26.70 7.24 -2.18
CA GLY A 113 28.02 7.76 -1.93
C GLY A 113 28.84 6.72 -1.19
N GLU A 114 30.08 7.06 -0.87
CA GLU A 114 30.98 6.14 -0.16
C GLU A 114 30.41 5.66 1.19
N HIS A 115 29.40 6.35 1.74
CA HIS A 115 28.89 6.11 3.09
C HIS A 115 27.38 6.01 3.21
N GLN A 116 26.63 6.10 2.09
CA GLN A 116 25.16 6.08 2.12
C GLN A 116 24.60 5.29 0.95
N LYS A 117 23.64 4.45 1.24
CA LYS A 117 22.91 3.70 0.22
C LYS A 117 21.45 3.61 0.63
N MET A 118 20.55 3.97 -0.30
CA MET A 118 19.13 3.75 -0.15
C MET A 118 18.75 2.40 -0.75
N ILE A 119 18.11 1.55 0.06
CA ILE A 119 17.52 0.30 -0.42
C ILE A 119 16.00 0.51 -0.47
N MET A 120 15.47 0.59 -1.67
CA MET A 120 14.04 0.73 -1.93
C MET A 120 13.35 -0.63 -1.84
N SER A 121 12.12 -0.63 -1.37
CA SER A 121 11.29 -1.83 -1.46
C SER A 121 10.94 -2.10 -2.92
N GLN A 122 11.10 -3.36 -3.34
CA GLN A 122 10.68 -3.84 -4.65
C GLN A 122 9.36 -4.63 -4.56
N ALA A 123 8.69 -4.55 -3.42
CA ALA A 123 7.41 -5.22 -3.20
C ALA A 123 6.36 -4.71 -4.20
N GLU A 124 5.59 -5.64 -4.71
CA GLU A 124 4.51 -5.37 -5.66
C GLU A 124 3.26 -6.13 -5.24
N TYR A 125 2.14 -5.44 -5.29
CA TYR A 125 0.85 -5.99 -4.90
C TYR A 125 -0.15 -5.83 -6.02
N THR A 126 -1.07 -6.79 -6.13
CA THR A 126 -2.29 -6.64 -6.90
C THR A 126 -3.42 -6.30 -5.93
N MET A 127 -4.15 -5.26 -6.24
CA MET A 127 -5.34 -4.85 -5.48
C MET A 127 -6.56 -4.95 -6.37
N ASP A 128 -7.49 -5.83 -6.01
CA ASP A 128 -8.78 -5.99 -6.69
C ASP A 128 -9.86 -5.29 -5.87
N VAL A 129 -10.51 -4.31 -6.46
CA VAL A 129 -11.59 -3.56 -5.85
C VAL A 129 -12.90 -3.97 -6.51
N TYR A 130 -13.82 -4.48 -5.72
CA TYR A 130 -15.16 -4.86 -6.17
C TYR A 130 -16.16 -3.77 -5.82
N VAL A 131 -16.86 -3.29 -6.83
CA VAL A 131 -17.84 -2.21 -6.70
C VAL A 131 -19.21 -2.75 -7.06
N SER A 132 -20.19 -2.49 -6.23
CA SER A 132 -21.58 -2.93 -6.41
C SER A 132 -22.54 -1.76 -6.27
N ASN A 133 -23.73 -1.94 -6.83
CA ASN A 133 -24.86 -1.03 -6.59
C ASN A 133 -25.44 -1.29 -5.21
N VAL A 134 -25.47 -0.24 -4.40
CA VAL A 134 -26.16 -0.23 -3.10
C VAL A 134 -27.18 0.90 -3.12
N GLY A 135 -28.46 0.53 -3.32
CA GLY A 135 -29.49 1.54 -3.60
C GLY A 135 -29.23 2.20 -4.95
N ASN A 136 -29.08 3.52 -4.96
CA ASN A 136 -28.77 4.30 -6.17
C ASN A 136 -27.30 4.73 -6.25
N LYS A 137 -26.43 4.11 -5.47
CA LYS A 137 -25.02 4.47 -5.41
C LYS A 137 -24.12 3.27 -5.71
N LEU A 138 -22.99 3.55 -6.32
CA LEU A 138 -21.90 2.58 -6.51
C LEU A 138 -20.95 2.67 -5.33
N GLU A 139 -20.78 1.57 -4.63
CA GLU A 139 -19.93 1.50 -3.43
C GLU A 139 -18.98 0.31 -3.49
N ILE A 140 -17.84 0.45 -2.84
CA ILE A 140 -16.91 -0.67 -2.66
C ILE A 140 -17.61 -1.74 -1.81
N SER A 141 -17.70 -2.94 -2.35
CA SER A 141 -18.25 -4.09 -1.64
C SER A 141 -17.17 -5.00 -1.06
N ASN A 142 -16.00 -5.02 -1.66
CA ASN A 142 -14.86 -5.78 -1.17
C ASN A 142 -13.56 -5.30 -1.81
N ILE A 143 -12.44 -5.58 -1.15
CA ILE A 143 -11.10 -5.37 -1.66
C ILE A 143 -10.28 -6.61 -1.36
N ILE A 144 -9.55 -7.12 -2.35
CA ILE A 144 -8.63 -8.24 -2.20
C ILE A 144 -7.23 -7.77 -2.57
N VAL A 145 -6.27 -8.01 -1.71
CA VAL A 145 -4.87 -7.65 -1.93
C VAL A 145 -4.01 -8.91 -1.93
N ASN A 146 -3.21 -9.07 -2.98
CA ASN A 146 -2.26 -10.17 -3.10
C ASN A 146 -0.85 -9.61 -3.31
N LYS A 147 0.10 -10.13 -2.58
CA LYS A 147 1.52 -9.81 -2.75
C LYS A 147 2.09 -10.62 -3.90
N THR A 148 2.58 -9.95 -4.94
CA THR A 148 3.15 -10.61 -6.12
C THR A 148 4.67 -10.61 -6.13
N LYS A 149 5.30 -9.64 -5.47
CA LYS A 149 6.74 -9.58 -5.26
C LYS A 149 7.05 -9.18 -3.83
N ASP A 150 8.11 -9.74 -3.28
CA ASP A 150 8.63 -9.35 -1.96
C ASP A 150 9.47 -8.07 -2.04
N ASP A 151 10.02 -7.63 -0.91
CA ASP A 151 10.81 -6.40 -0.84
C ASP A 151 12.12 -6.48 -1.64
N GLU A 152 12.61 -7.65 -1.94
CA GLU A 152 13.80 -7.91 -2.75
C GLU A 152 13.46 -8.09 -4.24
N GLY A 153 12.19 -8.06 -4.60
CA GLY A 153 11.72 -8.20 -5.98
C GLY A 153 11.57 -9.64 -6.46
N ASN A 154 11.68 -10.61 -5.56
CA ASN A 154 11.42 -12.02 -5.90
C ASN A 154 9.93 -12.26 -5.99
N THR A 155 9.54 -13.18 -6.85
CA THR A 155 8.15 -13.60 -6.93
C THR A 155 7.69 -14.13 -5.58
N ALA A 156 6.72 -13.44 -4.98
CA ALA A 156 6.09 -13.93 -3.77
C ALA A 156 5.21 -15.12 -4.16
N GLN A 157 5.46 -16.25 -3.51
CA GLN A 157 4.51 -17.34 -3.57
C GLN A 157 3.27 -16.88 -2.82
N ASP A 158 2.22 -16.61 -3.57
CA ASP A 158 0.95 -16.26 -2.97
C ASP A 158 0.49 -17.42 -2.08
N THR A 159 0.64 -17.23 -0.82
CA THR A 159 -0.06 -18.04 0.14
C THR A 159 -1.43 -17.41 0.36
N THR A 160 -2.23 -17.42 -0.70
CA THR A 160 -3.67 -17.18 -0.66
C THR A 160 -4.13 -16.10 0.30
N GLY A 161 -4.68 -15.06 -0.23
CA GLY A 161 -5.41 -13.99 0.40
C GLY A 161 -6.31 -14.33 1.57
N LYS A 162 -5.78 -15.02 2.52
CA LYS A 162 -6.33 -15.12 3.86
C LYS A 162 -5.53 -14.20 4.75
N VAL A 163 -5.90 -13.00 4.69
CA VAL A 163 -5.52 -12.08 5.74
C VAL A 163 -6.60 -12.17 6.82
#